data_8ad3e6e4a51d3f4c9ddf6b9e82da0015
#
_entry.id   8ad3e6e4a51d3f4c9ddf6b9e82da0015
#
_cell.length_a   1.000
_cell.length_b   1.000
_cell.length_c   1.000
_cell.angle_alpha   90.00
_cell.angle_beta   90.00
_cell.angle_gamma   90.00
#
_symmetry.space_group_name_H-M   'P 1'
#
loop_
_entity.id
_entity.type
_entity.pdbx_description
1 polymer ?
#
loop_
_entity_poly.entity_id
_entity_poly.type
_entity_poly.pdbx_seq_one_letter_code
_entity_poly.pdbx_strand_id
1 'polypeptide(L)'
;GTEADVLYYFWVKQAQCPECANYVDLFSTRIFAKHAYPKRHPTARALCPGCGEVNETRYDEKQLRCTSCDLEFDPQTGPANGQKACCPSCEHVFPIAKTIRERGKPPNHRLYAKLMLLADGKKAYARTTEADRAKFEEAVRLLADRDSPYPVVAIEPGYNTNQALGYNYRYWHEMFNERQLLSLSILADRIRQISDPVLRDLFTCLFSGALEFNNLFTSYKGEGTGAVRHMFAHHILKPERVPLEANVWGTQKSSGSFMTMFEGRIRRALDYADNPFELRR
;
A
#
# COMPACT_ATOMS: atom_id res chain seq x y z
N GLY A 1 16.96 -16.68 -12.10
CA GLY A 1 15.78 -16.27 -11.35
C GLY A 1 14.57 -16.31 -12.28
N THR A 2 13.46 -16.79 -11.81
CA THR A 2 12.18 -16.75 -12.54
C THR A 2 11.72 -15.30 -12.68
N GLU A 3 11.48 -14.85 -13.91
CA GLU A 3 10.89 -13.56 -14.20
C GLU A 3 9.46 -13.52 -13.61
N ALA A 4 9.15 -12.51 -12.83
CA ALA A 4 7.85 -12.37 -12.17
C ALA A 4 7.49 -10.88 -12.03
N ASP A 5 6.25 -10.54 -12.31
CA ASP A 5 5.72 -9.19 -12.13
C ASP A 5 5.32 -8.95 -10.68
N VAL A 6 5.77 -7.86 -10.09
CA VAL A 6 5.30 -7.46 -8.78
C VAL A 6 3.94 -6.77 -8.93
N LEU A 7 2.90 -7.38 -8.32
CA LEU A 7 1.56 -6.84 -8.27
C LEU A 7 1.45 -5.77 -7.18
N TYR A 8 1.95 -6.10 -5.99
CA TYR A 8 1.86 -5.25 -4.80
C TYR A 8 3.10 -5.37 -3.94
N TYR A 9 3.49 -4.25 -3.32
CA TYR A 9 4.41 -4.19 -2.20
C TYR A 9 3.65 -3.89 -0.91
N PHE A 10 4.06 -4.53 0.18
CA PHE A 10 3.48 -4.36 1.51
C PHE A 10 4.42 -3.56 2.40
N TRP A 11 3.89 -2.49 2.95
CA TRP A 11 4.60 -1.59 3.85
C TRP A 11 4.04 -1.66 5.25
N VAL A 12 4.84 -1.33 6.25
CA VAL A 12 4.39 -1.13 7.63
C VAL A 12 4.83 0.22 8.13
N LYS A 13 3.90 0.94 8.74
CA LYS A 13 4.18 2.19 9.42
C LYS A 13 5.06 1.93 10.65
N GLN A 14 6.01 2.84 10.90
CA GLN A 14 6.91 2.78 12.05
C GLN A 14 6.71 3.97 12.97
N ALA A 15 6.82 3.72 14.28
CA ALA A 15 6.99 4.76 15.29
C ALA A 15 8.33 4.55 16.00
N GLN A 16 9.01 5.62 16.34
CA GLN A 16 10.24 5.55 17.13
C GLN A 16 9.88 5.47 18.62
N CYS A 17 10.42 4.47 19.31
CA CYS A 17 10.23 4.34 20.75
C CYS A 17 10.78 5.57 21.47
N PRO A 18 10.00 6.22 22.35
CA PRO A 18 10.50 7.40 23.07
C PRO A 18 11.57 7.08 24.11
N GLU A 19 11.68 5.81 24.56
CA GLU A 19 12.66 5.38 25.57
C GLU A 19 14.01 5.01 24.93
N CYS A 20 14.02 4.10 23.96
CA CYS A 20 15.26 3.56 23.40
C CYS A 20 15.57 4.01 21.97
N ALA A 21 14.74 4.88 21.39
CA ALA A 21 14.85 5.42 20.04
C ALA A 21 14.79 4.38 18.88
N ASN A 22 14.60 3.08 19.16
CA ASN A 22 14.42 2.07 18.14
C ASN A 22 13.10 2.24 17.39
N TYR A 23 13.09 1.91 16.08
CA TYR A 23 11.86 1.91 15.30
C TYR A 23 11.03 0.67 15.59
N VAL A 24 9.75 0.87 15.85
CA VAL A 24 8.75 -0.17 16.13
C VAL A 24 7.80 -0.26 14.94
N ASP A 25 7.76 -1.42 14.29
CA ASP A 25 6.78 -1.71 13.25
C ASP A 25 5.37 -1.85 13.84
N LEU A 26 4.42 -1.07 13.37
CA LEU A 26 3.08 -0.96 13.96
C LEU A 26 2.12 -2.07 13.49
N PHE A 27 2.60 -3.30 13.40
CA PHE A 27 1.73 -4.45 13.16
C PHE A 27 0.78 -4.67 14.34
N SER A 28 -0.52 -4.78 14.06
CA SER A 28 -1.50 -5.26 15.04
C SER A 28 -1.57 -6.79 15.06
N THR A 29 -1.27 -7.44 13.94
CA THR A 29 -1.16 -8.88 13.71
C THR A 29 -0.05 -9.12 12.72
N ARG A 30 0.61 -10.27 12.80
CA ARG A 30 1.61 -10.69 11.82
C ARG A 30 0.99 -11.26 10.54
N ILE A 31 -0.30 -11.60 10.57
CA ILE A 31 -1.05 -11.99 9.36
C ILE A 31 -1.33 -10.72 8.55
N PHE A 32 -0.67 -10.60 7.39
CA PHE A 32 -0.78 -9.43 6.52
C PHE A 32 -1.59 -9.69 5.24
N ALA A 33 -1.72 -10.95 4.82
CA ALA A 33 -2.49 -11.33 3.65
C ALA A 33 -3.39 -12.53 3.94
N LYS A 34 -4.68 -12.36 3.66
CA LYS A 34 -5.71 -13.40 3.74
C LYS A 34 -6.77 -13.16 2.69
N HIS A 35 -7.55 -14.17 2.36
CA HIS A 35 -8.68 -14.02 1.45
C HIS A 35 -9.78 -13.15 2.08
N ALA A 36 -10.56 -12.43 1.26
CA ALA A 36 -11.70 -11.62 1.72
C ALA A 36 -12.79 -12.45 2.39
N TYR A 37 -12.89 -13.75 2.04
CA TYR A 37 -13.79 -14.73 2.65
C TYR A 37 -12.98 -15.81 3.38
N PRO A 38 -12.33 -15.51 4.54
CA PRO A 38 -11.34 -16.39 5.15
C PRO A 38 -11.92 -17.73 5.66
N LYS A 39 -13.19 -17.78 6.01
CA LYS A 39 -13.85 -19.04 6.41
C LYS A 39 -13.93 -20.04 5.26
N ARG A 40 -14.08 -19.57 4.01
CA ARG A 40 -14.11 -20.43 2.82
C ARG A 40 -12.71 -20.69 2.26
N HIS A 41 -11.81 -19.75 2.41
CA HIS A 41 -10.43 -19.79 1.94
C HIS A 41 -9.49 -19.47 3.12
N PRO A 42 -9.20 -20.48 3.97
CA PRO A 42 -8.54 -20.23 5.27
C PRO A 42 -7.05 -19.91 5.18
N THR A 43 -6.44 -20.12 4.01
CA THR A 43 -5.01 -19.84 3.81
C THR A 43 -4.70 -18.36 3.96
N ALA A 44 -3.66 -18.06 4.72
CA ALA A 44 -3.16 -16.72 4.99
C ALA A 44 -1.63 -16.69 4.92
N ARG A 45 -1.07 -15.49 4.99
CA ARG A 45 0.39 -15.25 5.03
C ARG A 45 0.73 -14.45 6.27
N ALA A 46 1.69 -14.93 7.02
CA ALA A 46 2.20 -14.28 8.22
C ALA A 46 3.69 -13.95 8.08
N LEU A 47 4.09 -12.82 8.63
CA LEU A 47 5.47 -12.35 8.66
C LEU A 47 6.14 -12.80 9.97
N CYS A 48 7.25 -13.54 9.86
CA CYS A 48 8.05 -13.90 11.02
C CYS A 48 8.64 -12.66 11.70
N PRO A 49 8.46 -12.46 13.02
CA PRO A 49 9.04 -11.33 13.72
C PRO A 49 10.56 -11.39 13.87
N GLY A 50 11.17 -12.57 13.77
CA GLY A 50 12.61 -12.76 13.91
C GLY A 50 13.38 -12.50 12.61
N CYS A 51 13.01 -13.18 11.52
CA CYS A 51 13.79 -13.12 10.27
C CYS A 51 13.08 -12.44 9.10
N GLY A 52 11.80 -12.06 9.26
CA GLY A 52 11.02 -11.42 8.19
C GLY A 52 10.59 -12.39 7.07
N GLU A 53 10.69 -13.70 7.27
CA GLU A 53 10.21 -14.68 6.30
C GLU A 53 8.68 -14.69 6.22
N VAL A 54 8.16 -14.89 5.00
CA VAL A 54 6.72 -15.02 4.75
C VAL A 54 6.32 -16.48 4.85
N ASN A 55 5.54 -16.81 5.87
CA ASN A 55 5.08 -18.16 6.13
C ASN A 55 3.62 -18.33 5.71
N GLU A 56 3.29 -19.46 5.11
CA GLU A 56 1.91 -19.87 4.91
C GLU A 56 1.30 -20.36 6.22
N THR A 57 0.06 -19.95 6.49
CA THR A 57 -0.66 -20.30 7.71
C THR A 57 -2.17 -20.25 7.46
N ARG A 58 -2.95 -20.49 8.50
CA ARG A 58 -4.40 -20.21 8.51
C ARG A 58 -4.67 -18.82 9.10
N TYR A 59 -5.78 -18.21 8.66
CA TYR A 59 -6.18 -16.88 9.15
C TYR A 59 -6.49 -16.83 10.66
N ASP A 60 -6.81 -17.97 11.27
CA ASP A 60 -7.20 -18.15 12.67
C ASP A 60 -6.13 -18.88 13.51
N GLU A 61 -4.95 -19.16 12.94
CA GLU A 61 -3.84 -19.82 13.61
C GLU A 61 -3.29 -18.94 14.75
N LYS A 62 -2.97 -19.58 15.88
CA LYS A 62 -2.44 -18.90 17.08
C LYS A 62 -1.00 -19.29 17.40
N GLN A 63 -0.47 -20.33 16.79
CA GLN A 63 0.89 -20.78 16.98
C GLN A 63 1.50 -21.18 15.65
N LEU A 64 2.56 -20.49 15.25
CA LEU A 64 3.23 -20.70 13.97
C LEU A 64 4.73 -20.82 14.21
N ARG A 65 5.32 -21.86 13.61
CA ARG A 65 6.77 -22.04 13.56
C ARG A 65 7.29 -21.53 12.21
N CYS A 66 8.28 -20.64 12.25
CA CYS A 66 8.88 -20.09 11.05
C CYS A 66 9.64 -21.17 10.28
N THR A 67 9.39 -21.26 8.97
CA THR A 67 10.04 -22.22 8.08
C THR A 67 11.53 -21.91 7.81
N SER A 68 11.99 -20.70 8.15
CA SER A 68 13.37 -20.25 7.88
C SER A 68 14.26 -20.19 9.12
N CYS A 69 13.73 -19.80 10.29
CA CYS A 69 14.52 -19.61 11.52
C CYS A 69 14.00 -20.36 12.74
N ASP A 70 13.01 -21.23 12.54
CA ASP A 70 12.39 -22.08 13.57
C ASP A 70 11.73 -21.33 14.75
N LEU A 71 11.69 -19.99 14.73
CA LEU A 71 11.04 -19.21 15.78
C LEU A 71 9.54 -19.55 15.86
N GLU A 72 9.08 -19.89 17.06
CA GLU A 72 7.63 -20.03 17.35
C GLU A 72 7.05 -18.70 17.79
N PHE A 73 5.90 -18.33 17.24
CA PHE A 73 5.22 -17.07 17.55
C PHE A 73 3.71 -17.15 17.31
N ASP A 74 2.96 -16.26 17.97
CA ASP A 74 1.53 -16.07 17.70
C ASP A 74 1.34 -15.09 16.54
N PRO A 75 0.85 -15.56 15.37
CA PRO A 75 0.65 -14.69 14.22
C PRO A 75 -0.53 -13.70 14.38
N GLN A 76 -1.39 -13.88 15.38
CA GLN A 76 -2.50 -12.94 15.67
C GLN A 76 -2.05 -11.69 16.41
N THR A 77 -0.82 -11.67 16.95
CA THR A 77 -0.31 -10.57 17.76
C THR A 77 0.78 -9.78 17.03
N GLY A 78 0.90 -8.51 17.37
CA GLY A 78 1.95 -7.61 16.91
C GLY A 78 2.28 -6.56 17.97
N PRO A 79 3.31 -5.74 17.75
CA PRO A 79 3.71 -4.69 18.68
C PRO A 79 2.63 -3.64 18.96
N ALA A 80 1.70 -3.43 18.02
CA ALA A 80 0.65 -2.43 18.15
C ALA A 80 -0.68 -3.04 18.58
N ASN A 81 -1.24 -2.53 19.68
CA ASN A 81 -2.56 -2.90 20.18
C ASN A 81 -3.40 -1.63 20.43
N GLY A 82 -4.55 -1.51 19.74
CA GLY A 82 -5.38 -0.31 19.83
C GLY A 82 -4.57 0.96 19.49
N GLN A 83 -4.50 1.89 20.42
CA GLN A 83 -3.79 3.17 20.25
C GLN A 83 -2.35 3.15 20.79
N LYS A 84 -1.89 2.02 21.35
CA LYS A 84 -0.57 1.87 21.94
C LYS A 84 0.30 0.89 21.17
N ALA A 85 1.62 1.04 21.31
CA ALA A 85 2.60 0.07 20.85
C ALA A 85 3.54 -0.30 22.02
N CYS A 86 3.98 -1.56 22.03
CA CYS A 86 5.03 -2.07 22.91
C CYS A 86 6.32 -2.20 22.09
N CYS A 87 7.39 -1.61 22.57
CA CYS A 87 8.70 -1.70 21.91
C CYS A 87 9.29 -3.12 22.12
N PRO A 88 9.60 -3.88 21.08
CA PRO A 88 10.17 -5.21 21.25
C PRO A 88 11.61 -5.21 21.80
N SER A 89 12.29 -4.06 21.82
CA SER A 89 13.67 -3.93 22.28
C SER A 89 13.81 -3.58 23.77
N CYS A 90 12.88 -2.79 24.32
CA CYS A 90 12.94 -2.32 25.72
C CYS A 90 11.61 -2.46 26.48
N GLU A 91 10.62 -3.09 25.85
CA GLU A 91 9.29 -3.36 26.40
C GLU A 91 8.48 -2.11 26.82
N HIS A 92 9.00 -0.90 26.54
CA HIS A 92 8.29 0.33 26.82
C HIS A 92 6.99 0.43 26.01
N VAL A 93 5.90 0.75 26.71
CA VAL A 93 4.57 0.92 26.09
C VAL A 93 4.27 2.40 25.89
N PHE A 94 3.98 2.81 24.66
CA PHE A 94 3.77 4.22 24.31
C PHE A 94 2.53 4.44 23.43
N PRO A 95 1.91 5.64 23.49
CA PRO A 95 0.77 6.02 22.66
C PRO A 95 1.26 6.41 21.24
N ILE A 96 0.81 5.67 20.21
CA ILE A 96 1.31 5.77 18.83
C ILE A 96 1.12 7.19 18.26
N ALA A 97 -0.10 7.71 18.27
CA ALA A 97 -0.42 8.99 17.64
C ALA A 97 0.29 10.16 18.31
N LYS A 98 0.39 10.15 19.66
CA LYS A 98 1.10 11.18 20.41
C LYS A 98 2.59 11.19 20.04
N THR A 99 3.23 10.01 20.09
CA THR A 99 4.66 9.84 19.78
C THR A 99 5.00 10.30 18.35
N ILE A 100 4.17 9.95 17.35
CA ILE A 100 4.37 10.40 15.97
C ILE A 100 4.20 11.94 15.89
N ARG A 101 3.20 12.50 16.58
CA ARG A 101 2.94 13.95 16.56
C ARG A 101 4.12 14.74 17.14
N GLU A 102 4.69 14.27 18.25
CA GLU A 102 5.82 14.91 18.93
C GLU A 102 7.09 14.93 18.08
N ARG A 103 7.24 14.00 17.11
CA ARG A 103 8.34 14.04 16.14
C ARG A 103 8.25 15.15 15.10
N GLY A 104 7.09 15.77 14.91
CA GLY A 104 6.90 16.90 14.00
C GLY A 104 6.95 16.56 12.50
N LYS A 105 7.05 15.28 12.12
CA LYS A 105 7.08 14.81 10.72
C LYS A 105 6.24 13.53 10.54
N PRO A 106 5.79 13.22 9.32
CA PRO A 106 5.07 11.98 9.04
C PRO A 106 5.83 10.72 9.50
N PRO A 107 5.12 9.63 9.81
CA PRO A 107 5.76 8.39 10.23
C PRO A 107 6.57 7.76 9.10
N ASN A 108 7.66 7.10 9.44
CA ASN A 108 8.40 6.28 8.49
C ASN A 108 7.58 5.04 8.11
N HIS A 109 7.92 4.46 6.97
CA HIS A 109 7.39 3.19 6.51
C HIS A 109 8.53 2.24 6.15
N ARG A 110 8.34 0.95 6.45
CA ARG A 110 9.29 -0.11 6.08
C ARG A 110 8.64 -1.08 5.10
N LEU A 111 9.31 -1.33 4.00
CA LEU A 111 8.96 -2.33 3.01
C LEU A 111 9.30 -3.73 3.55
N TYR A 112 8.33 -4.68 3.57
CA TYR A 112 8.57 -5.98 4.20
C TYR A 112 8.20 -7.20 3.34
N ALA A 113 7.20 -7.10 2.48
CA ALA A 113 6.75 -8.21 1.64
C ALA A 113 6.29 -7.74 0.26
N LYS A 114 6.12 -8.69 -0.65
CA LYS A 114 5.57 -8.47 -1.98
C LYS A 114 4.65 -9.61 -2.39
N LEU A 115 3.69 -9.29 -3.26
CA LEU A 115 2.88 -10.25 -4.01
C LEU A 115 3.28 -10.18 -5.48
N MET A 116 3.61 -11.32 -6.05
CA MET A 116 4.08 -11.45 -7.42
C MET A 116 3.12 -12.29 -8.25
N LEU A 117 3.08 -12.01 -9.55
CA LEU A 117 2.51 -12.87 -10.58
C LEU A 117 3.66 -13.63 -11.25
N LEU A 118 3.65 -14.93 -11.12
CA LEU A 118 4.64 -15.82 -11.74
C LEU A 118 4.32 -16.06 -13.22
N ALA A 119 5.30 -16.54 -13.99
CA ALA A 119 5.14 -16.82 -15.42
C ALA A 119 4.04 -17.87 -15.72
N ASP A 120 3.77 -18.79 -14.78
CA ASP A 120 2.68 -19.77 -14.87
C ASP A 120 1.28 -19.19 -14.52
N GLY A 121 1.20 -17.88 -14.25
CA GLY A 121 -0.01 -17.17 -13.89
C GLY A 121 -0.46 -17.35 -12.43
N LYS A 122 0.33 -18.05 -11.60
CA LYS A 122 0.05 -18.15 -10.16
C LYS A 122 0.58 -16.95 -9.40
N LYS A 123 -0.02 -16.69 -8.26
CA LYS A 123 0.41 -15.65 -7.32
C LYS A 123 1.31 -16.23 -6.24
N ALA A 124 2.38 -15.51 -5.90
CA ALA A 124 3.30 -15.88 -4.84
C ALA A 124 3.59 -14.70 -3.91
N TYR A 125 3.53 -14.96 -2.62
CA TYR A 125 3.95 -14.00 -1.59
C TYR A 125 5.39 -14.29 -1.17
N ALA A 126 6.20 -13.25 -1.04
CA ALA A 126 7.58 -13.37 -0.61
C ALA A 126 8.00 -12.17 0.25
N ARG A 127 9.04 -12.36 1.07
CA ARG A 127 9.72 -11.22 1.70
C ARG A 127 10.40 -10.36 0.62
N THR A 128 10.63 -9.09 0.92
CA THR A 128 11.43 -8.23 0.04
C THR A 128 12.90 -8.61 0.09
N THR A 129 13.56 -8.45 -1.05
CA THR A 129 14.98 -8.71 -1.25
C THR A 129 15.78 -7.41 -1.32
N GLU A 130 17.10 -7.51 -1.34
CA GLU A 130 17.99 -6.35 -1.58
C GLU A 130 17.71 -5.71 -2.94
N ALA A 131 17.41 -6.50 -3.97
CA ALA A 131 17.05 -5.98 -5.29
C ALA A 131 15.75 -5.14 -5.25
N ASP A 132 14.77 -5.49 -4.42
CA ASP A 132 13.55 -4.67 -4.25
C ASP A 132 13.86 -3.32 -3.59
N ARG A 133 14.77 -3.30 -2.61
CA ARG A 133 15.24 -2.08 -1.94
C ARG A 133 16.04 -1.20 -2.89
N ALA A 134 16.99 -1.79 -3.61
CA ALA A 134 17.79 -1.07 -4.59
C ALA A 134 16.94 -0.40 -5.67
N LYS A 135 15.89 -1.08 -6.18
CA LYS A 135 14.90 -0.48 -7.09
C LYS A 135 14.10 0.66 -6.45
N PHE A 136 13.80 0.57 -5.16
CA PHE A 136 13.14 1.68 -4.47
C PHE A 136 14.08 2.88 -4.31
N GLU A 137 15.33 2.66 -3.92
CA GLU A 137 16.36 3.69 -3.80
C GLU A 137 16.69 4.35 -5.15
N GLU A 138 16.66 3.57 -6.22
CA GLU A 138 16.78 4.10 -7.58
C GLU A 138 15.61 5.06 -7.88
N ALA A 139 14.39 4.68 -7.54
CA ALA A 139 13.21 5.54 -7.73
C ALA A 139 13.31 6.84 -6.90
N VAL A 140 13.85 6.79 -5.68
CA VAL A 140 14.13 7.96 -4.85
C VAL A 140 15.09 8.92 -5.57
N ARG A 141 16.21 8.40 -6.11
CA ARG A 141 17.18 9.22 -6.85
C ARG A 141 16.56 9.83 -8.10
N LEU A 142 15.89 9.01 -8.92
CA LEU A 142 15.24 9.47 -10.15
C LEU A 142 14.16 10.53 -9.88
N LEU A 143 13.44 10.44 -8.77
CA LEU A 143 12.47 11.47 -8.37
C LEU A 143 13.18 12.78 -7.98
N ALA A 144 14.28 12.70 -7.24
CA ALA A 144 15.05 13.87 -6.80
C ALA A 144 15.68 14.63 -7.97
N ASP A 145 16.01 13.94 -9.07
CA ASP A 145 16.58 14.53 -10.29
C ASP A 145 15.52 15.20 -11.19
N ARG A 146 14.22 15.08 -10.87
CA ARG A 146 13.14 15.71 -11.65
C ARG A 146 12.83 17.11 -11.15
N ASP A 147 12.66 18.03 -12.09
CA ASP A 147 12.18 19.38 -11.76
C ASP A 147 10.65 19.33 -11.52
N SER A 148 10.24 19.85 -10.33
CA SER A 148 8.84 20.00 -9.94
C SER A 148 7.93 18.80 -10.24
N PRO A 149 8.31 17.56 -9.81
CA PRO A 149 7.65 16.32 -10.25
C PRO A 149 6.20 16.18 -9.77
N TYR A 150 5.81 16.93 -8.75
CA TYR A 150 4.45 16.92 -8.18
C TYR A 150 4.11 18.28 -7.55
N PRO A 151 2.82 18.63 -7.39
CA PRO A 151 2.41 19.86 -6.74
C PRO A 151 2.63 19.79 -5.22
N VAL A 152 3.10 20.89 -4.64
CA VAL A 152 3.23 21.06 -3.18
C VAL A 152 2.01 21.81 -2.66
N VAL A 153 0.95 21.07 -2.34
CA VAL A 153 -0.34 21.61 -1.88
C VAL A 153 -0.57 21.18 -0.43
N ALA A 154 -0.85 22.14 0.44
CA ALA A 154 -1.16 21.88 1.85
C ALA A 154 -2.50 21.16 2.02
N ILE A 155 -2.58 20.32 3.06
CA ILE A 155 -3.83 19.69 3.49
C ILE A 155 -4.56 20.68 4.39
N GLU A 156 -5.73 21.14 3.94
CA GLU A 156 -6.56 22.03 4.74
C GLU A 156 -7.17 21.30 5.95
N PRO A 157 -7.20 21.93 7.14
CA PRO A 157 -7.87 21.36 8.31
C PRO A 157 -9.36 21.18 8.08
N GLY A 158 -9.89 20.04 8.50
CA GLY A 158 -11.30 19.70 8.37
C GLY A 158 -11.61 18.34 8.97
N TYR A 159 -12.90 18.04 9.12
CA TYR A 159 -13.37 16.77 9.69
C TYR A 159 -12.69 15.55 9.03
N ASN A 160 -12.60 15.55 7.70
CA ASN A 160 -12.07 14.42 6.94
C ASN A 160 -10.54 14.38 6.91
N THR A 161 -9.82 15.46 7.22
CA THR A 161 -8.37 15.60 7.11
C THR A 161 -7.63 15.63 8.45
N ASN A 162 -8.34 15.93 9.55
CA ASN A 162 -7.75 16.11 10.88
C ASN A 162 -6.98 14.87 11.37
N GLN A 163 -7.39 13.66 10.95
CA GLN A 163 -6.67 12.45 11.34
C GLN A 163 -5.29 12.37 10.68
N ALA A 164 -5.19 12.69 9.39
CA ALA A 164 -3.92 12.76 8.68
C ALA A 164 -3.02 13.84 9.27
N LEU A 165 -3.56 15.05 9.51
CA LEU A 165 -2.86 16.15 10.16
C LEU A 165 -2.35 15.77 11.57
N GLY A 166 -3.12 14.96 12.31
CA GLY A 166 -2.74 14.42 13.62
C GLY A 166 -1.55 13.46 13.59
N TYR A 167 -1.21 12.92 12.42
CA TYR A 167 -0.03 12.11 12.12
C TYR A 167 1.06 12.90 11.38
N ASN A 168 1.01 14.22 11.42
CA ASN A 168 1.95 15.17 10.79
C ASN A 168 2.00 15.16 9.26
N TYR A 169 1.07 14.58 8.56
CA TYR A 169 0.92 14.80 7.13
C TYR A 169 0.44 16.24 6.91
N ARG A 170 1.24 17.07 6.24
CA ARG A 170 0.96 18.50 6.00
C ARG A 170 0.63 18.80 4.55
N TYR A 171 1.17 18.00 3.64
CA TYR A 171 1.01 18.16 2.21
C TYR A 171 0.45 16.87 1.59
N TRP A 172 -0.31 17.01 0.50
CA TRP A 172 -0.92 15.87 -0.18
C TRP A 172 0.11 14.87 -0.72
N HIS A 173 1.27 15.35 -1.20
CA HIS A 173 2.32 14.47 -1.70
C HIS A 173 2.95 13.57 -0.61
N GLU A 174 2.90 13.94 0.67
CA GLU A 174 3.41 13.13 1.78
C GLU A 174 2.62 11.82 2.01
N MET A 175 1.44 11.69 1.38
CA MET A 175 0.64 10.46 1.40
C MET A 175 1.16 9.38 0.46
N PHE A 176 2.17 9.69 -0.35
CA PHE A 176 2.76 8.80 -1.34
C PHE A 176 4.21 8.48 -0.96
N ASN A 177 4.70 7.31 -1.36
CA ASN A 177 6.14 7.08 -1.35
C ASN A 177 6.78 7.60 -2.65
N GLU A 178 8.10 7.66 -2.65
CA GLU A 178 8.87 8.28 -3.74
C GLU A 178 8.71 7.51 -5.06
N ARG A 179 8.59 6.18 -5.02
CA ARG A 179 8.35 5.38 -6.23
C ARG A 179 6.94 5.62 -6.81
N GLN A 180 5.94 5.79 -5.96
CA GLN A 180 4.59 6.19 -6.40
C GLN A 180 4.61 7.59 -7.01
N LEU A 181 5.26 8.56 -6.36
CA LEU A 181 5.40 9.93 -6.88
C LEU A 181 6.13 9.94 -8.23
N LEU A 182 7.24 9.21 -8.36
CA LEU A 182 7.97 9.09 -9.62
C LEU A 182 7.07 8.53 -10.73
N SER A 183 6.43 7.40 -10.48
CA SER A 183 5.59 6.72 -11.47
C SER A 183 4.40 7.58 -11.89
N LEU A 184 3.74 8.24 -10.94
CA LEU A 184 2.62 9.15 -11.18
C LEU A 184 3.07 10.40 -11.93
N SER A 185 4.24 10.98 -11.61
CA SER A 185 4.76 12.15 -12.33
C SER A 185 5.08 11.83 -13.79
N ILE A 186 5.70 10.67 -14.07
CA ILE A 186 5.97 10.21 -15.44
C ILE A 186 4.65 10.03 -16.19
N LEU A 187 3.66 9.41 -15.59
CA LEU A 187 2.35 9.19 -16.19
C LEU A 187 1.65 10.53 -16.49
N ALA A 188 1.67 11.47 -15.55
CA ALA A 188 1.09 12.81 -15.73
C ALA A 188 1.75 13.57 -16.89
N ASP A 189 3.08 13.47 -17.02
CA ASP A 189 3.80 14.11 -18.13
C ASP A 189 3.42 13.49 -19.48
N ARG A 190 3.23 12.19 -19.56
CA ARG A 190 2.75 11.53 -20.78
C ARG A 190 1.33 11.94 -21.14
N ILE A 191 0.45 12.09 -20.15
CA ILE A 191 -0.91 12.58 -20.39
C ILE A 191 -0.91 14.03 -20.91
N ARG A 192 -0.07 14.91 -20.35
CA ARG A 192 0.07 16.31 -20.82
C ARG A 192 0.53 16.41 -22.27
N GLN A 193 1.30 15.43 -22.76
CA GLN A 193 1.82 15.38 -24.15
C GLN A 193 0.77 14.91 -25.17
N ILE A 194 -0.39 14.43 -24.76
CA ILE A 194 -1.48 14.05 -25.65
C ILE A 194 -2.01 15.30 -26.35
N SER A 195 -1.90 15.35 -27.67
CA SER A 195 -2.30 16.49 -28.48
C SER A 195 -3.81 16.67 -28.56
N ASP A 196 -4.56 15.58 -28.66
CA ASP A 196 -6.02 15.60 -28.68
C ASP A 196 -6.58 16.01 -27.31
N PRO A 197 -7.31 17.13 -27.20
CA PRO A 197 -7.81 17.63 -25.92
C PRO A 197 -8.84 16.71 -25.28
N VAL A 198 -9.69 16.05 -26.07
CA VAL A 198 -10.73 15.15 -25.55
C VAL A 198 -10.09 13.90 -24.92
N LEU A 199 -9.12 13.30 -25.61
CA LEU A 199 -8.36 12.17 -25.09
C LEU A 199 -7.55 12.58 -23.87
N ARG A 200 -6.90 13.74 -23.88
CA ARG A 200 -6.13 14.25 -22.72
C ARG A 200 -7.02 14.43 -21.50
N ASP A 201 -8.20 15.01 -21.65
CA ASP A 201 -9.15 15.21 -20.55
C ASP A 201 -9.66 13.87 -19.99
N LEU A 202 -9.95 12.92 -20.89
CA LEU A 202 -10.38 11.57 -20.52
C LEU A 202 -9.30 10.83 -19.70
N PHE A 203 -8.05 10.89 -20.14
CA PHE A 203 -6.91 10.30 -19.40
C PHE A 203 -6.61 11.07 -18.11
N THR A 204 -6.85 12.39 -18.05
CA THR A 204 -6.72 13.17 -16.82
C THR A 204 -7.76 12.74 -15.78
N CYS A 205 -9.00 12.50 -16.17
CA CYS A 205 -10.03 11.94 -15.30
C CYS A 205 -9.65 10.54 -14.80
N LEU A 206 -9.13 9.69 -15.69
CA LEU A 206 -8.66 8.35 -15.31
C LEU A 206 -7.48 8.42 -14.32
N PHE A 207 -6.52 9.32 -14.57
CA PHE A 207 -5.39 9.58 -13.70
C PHE A 207 -5.83 10.03 -12.30
N SER A 208 -6.79 10.95 -12.21
CA SER A 208 -7.39 11.37 -10.93
C SER A 208 -7.94 10.18 -10.15
N GLY A 209 -8.66 9.27 -10.82
CA GLY A 209 -9.14 8.03 -10.20
C GLY A 209 -8.02 7.09 -9.76
N ALA A 210 -6.88 7.06 -10.47
CA ALA A 210 -5.74 6.21 -10.10
C ALA A 210 -5.05 6.68 -8.80
N LEU A 211 -5.08 7.98 -8.49
CA LEU A 211 -4.50 8.53 -7.25
C LEU A 211 -5.13 7.93 -5.99
N GLU A 212 -6.43 7.61 -6.01
CA GLU A 212 -7.13 7.00 -4.88
C GLU A 212 -6.55 5.65 -4.44
N PHE A 213 -5.96 4.91 -5.39
CA PHE A 213 -5.48 3.55 -5.18
C PHE A 213 -3.96 3.45 -5.06
N ASN A 214 -3.22 4.50 -5.42
CA ASN A 214 -1.77 4.50 -5.50
C ASN A 214 -1.11 5.46 -4.50
N ASN A 215 -1.38 5.25 -3.22
CA ASN A 215 -0.85 6.02 -2.10
C ASN A 215 -0.69 5.16 -0.84
N LEU A 216 -0.03 5.68 0.21
CA LEU A 216 0.21 4.98 1.49
C LEU A 216 -0.99 4.97 2.46
N PHE A 217 -2.16 5.46 2.03
CA PHE A 217 -3.41 5.38 2.80
C PHE A 217 -4.31 4.25 2.30
N THR A 218 -3.85 3.50 1.31
CA THR A 218 -4.50 2.30 0.82
C THR A 218 -4.11 1.07 1.63
N SER A 219 -4.96 0.06 1.64
CA SER A 219 -4.69 -1.19 2.35
C SER A 219 -5.10 -2.42 1.54
N TYR A 220 -4.58 -3.59 1.92
CA TYR A 220 -4.90 -4.85 1.28
C TYR A 220 -6.23 -5.40 1.80
N LYS A 221 -7.20 -5.60 0.89
CA LYS A 221 -8.51 -6.20 1.23
C LYS A 221 -8.47 -7.72 1.24
N GLY A 222 -7.42 -8.31 0.68
CA GLY A 222 -7.36 -9.72 0.38
C GLY A 222 -7.79 -10.06 -1.04
N GLU A 223 -7.53 -11.28 -1.45
CA GLU A 223 -7.99 -11.79 -2.74
C GLU A 223 -9.50 -12.03 -2.73
N GLY A 224 -10.13 -12.00 -3.90
CA GLY A 224 -11.54 -12.33 -4.10
C GLY A 224 -12.49 -11.14 -4.25
N THR A 225 -12.11 -9.91 -3.89
CA THR A 225 -12.98 -8.71 -3.99
C THR A 225 -12.28 -7.45 -4.49
N GLY A 226 -11.25 -7.60 -5.32
CA GLY A 226 -10.34 -6.51 -5.65
C GLY A 226 -9.36 -6.26 -4.48
N ALA A 227 -8.06 -6.37 -4.77
CA ALA A 227 -7.04 -6.45 -3.72
C ALA A 227 -6.83 -5.13 -2.96
N VAL A 228 -7.03 -3.98 -3.61
CA VAL A 228 -6.74 -2.66 -3.06
C VAL A 228 -8.00 -2.00 -2.49
N ARG A 229 -7.94 -1.58 -1.23
CA ARG A 229 -8.90 -0.67 -0.63
C ARG A 229 -8.38 0.75 -0.83
N HIS A 230 -9.18 1.60 -1.49
CA HIS A 230 -8.81 2.99 -1.78
C HIS A 230 -8.79 3.87 -0.51
N MET A 231 -8.07 5.00 -0.58
CA MET A 231 -7.82 5.88 0.57
C MET A 231 -9.09 6.45 1.22
N PHE A 232 -10.18 6.63 0.46
CA PHE A 232 -11.44 7.19 0.95
C PHE A 232 -12.45 6.13 1.44
N ALA A 233 -12.04 4.87 1.59
CA ALA A 233 -12.93 3.78 2.03
C ALA A 233 -13.57 4.01 3.41
N HIS A 234 -13.01 4.89 4.21
CA HIS A 234 -13.50 5.27 5.54
C HIS A 234 -14.15 6.65 5.58
N HIS A 235 -14.37 7.31 4.41
CA HIS A 235 -14.87 8.68 4.28
C HIS A 235 -14.01 9.75 4.99
N ILE A 236 -12.84 9.38 5.49
CA ILE A 236 -11.84 10.26 6.10
C ILE A 236 -10.44 9.84 5.61
N LEU A 237 -9.50 10.78 5.64
CA LEU A 237 -8.08 10.49 5.36
C LEU A 237 -7.45 9.81 6.58
N LYS A 238 -7.56 8.48 6.60
CA LYS A 238 -7.03 7.65 7.68
C LYS A 238 -5.68 7.04 7.29
N PRO A 239 -4.57 7.44 7.96
CA PRO A 239 -3.26 6.84 7.72
C PRO A 239 -3.26 5.34 8.10
N GLU A 240 -3.10 4.46 7.13
CA GLU A 240 -3.07 3.01 7.37
C GLU A 240 -1.80 2.57 8.09
N ARG A 241 -1.90 1.54 8.94
CA ARG A 241 -0.73 0.96 9.63
C ARG A 241 0.06 0.03 8.71
N VAL A 242 -0.63 -0.63 7.82
CA VAL A 242 -0.07 -1.62 6.88
C VAL A 242 -0.48 -1.21 5.47
N PRO A 243 0.16 -0.14 4.92
CA PRO A 243 -0.12 0.32 3.58
C PRO A 243 0.16 -0.74 2.51
N LEU A 244 -0.62 -0.66 1.43
CA LEU A 244 -0.38 -1.42 0.21
C LEU A 244 0.09 -0.47 -0.89
N GLU A 245 1.21 -0.79 -1.53
CA GLU A 245 1.63 -0.11 -2.74
C GLU A 245 1.27 -0.95 -3.95
N ALA A 246 0.33 -0.48 -4.76
CA ALA A 246 0.00 -1.11 -6.03
C ALA A 246 0.99 -0.70 -7.13
N ASN A 247 1.11 -1.53 -8.16
CA ASN A 247 1.81 -1.14 -9.38
C ASN A 247 0.98 -0.06 -10.08
N VAL A 248 1.53 1.17 -10.19
CA VAL A 248 0.80 2.34 -10.72
C VAL A 248 0.34 2.11 -12.16
N TRP A 249 1.22 1.59 -13.02
CA TRP A 249 0.86 1.28 -14.40
C TRP A 249 -0.07 0.07 -14.47
N GLY A 250 0.30 -1.03 -13.87
CA GLY A 250 -0.48 -2.25 -13.77
C GLY A 250 0.09 -3.44 -14.51
N THR A 251 -0.43 -4.61 -14.12
CA THR A 251 -0.19 -5.91 -14.72
C THR A 251 -1.52 -6.63 -14.88
N GLN A 252 -1.54 -7.78 -15.55
CA GLN A 252 -2.77 -8.51 -15.88
C GLN A 252 -3.69 -8.81 -14.70
N LYS A 253 -3.17 -9.03 -13.49
CA LYS A 253 -3.96 -9.42 -12.30
C LYS A 253 -3.86 -8.38 -11.17
N SER A 254 -3.40 -7.18 -11.45
CA SER A 254 -3.41 -6.08 -10.49
C SER A 254 -4.79 -5.43 -10.40
N SER A 255 -5.07 -4.74 -9.31
CA SER A 255 -6.23 -3.87 -9.16
C SER A 255 -5.79 -2.48 -8.70
N GLY A 256 -6.57 -1.44 -9.03
CA GLY A 256 -6.26 -0.08 -8.67
C GLY A 256 -5.15 0.57 -9.50
N SER A 257 -4.68 -0.08 -10.56
CA SER A 257 -3.67 0.43 -11.50
C SER A 257 -4.31 1.19 -12.66
N PHE A 258 -3.51 2.06 -13.30
CA PHE A 258 -3.98 2.87 -14.41
C PHE A 258 -4.51 2.00 -15.58
N MET A 259 -3.78 0.95 -15.96
CA MET A 259 -4.17 0.06 -17.06
C MET A 259 -5.48 -0.70 -16.76
N THR A 260 -5.65 -1.24 -15.55
CA THR A 260 -6.89 -1.96 -15.19
C THR A 260 -8.09 -1.02 -15.10
N MET A 261 -7.87 0.24 -14.73
CA MET A 261 -8.92 1.27 -14.75
C MET A 261 -9.27 1.71 -16.18
N PHE A 262 -8.28 1.80 -17.07
CA PHE A 262 -8.52 2.07 -18.48
C PHE A 262 -9.43 0.99 -19.09
N GLU A 263 -9.09 -0.28 -18.93
CA GLU A 263 -9.90 -1.40 -19.41
C GLU A 263 -11.31 -1.43 -18.78
N GLY A 264 -11.37 -1.29 -17.47
CA GLY A 264 -12.63 -1.42 -16.71
C GLY A 264 -13.55 -0.20 -16.76
N ARG A 265 -13.04 0.98 -17.10
CA ARG A 265 -13.83 2.23 -17.13
C ARG A 265 -13.94 2.79 -18.54
N ILE A 266 -12.82 3.12 -19.20
CA ILE A 266 -12.84 3.80 -20.49
C ILE A 266 -13.33 2.87 -21.59
N ARG A 267 -12.66 1.72 -21.79
CA ARG A 267 -13.06 0.78 -22.85
C ARG A 267 -14.49 0.28 -22.66
N ARG A 268 -14.84 -0.09 -21.42
CA ARG A 268 -16.21 -0.52 -21.13
C ARG A 268 -17.24 0.57 -21.36
N ALA A 269 -16.91 1.85 -21.11
CA ALA A 269 -17.83 2.97 -21.41
C ALA A 269 -18.00 3.17 -22.93
N LEU A 270 -16.94 3.00 -23.71
CA LEU A 270 -17.04 3.04 -25.18
C LEU A 270 -17.87 1.88 -25.70
N ASP A 271 -17.63 0.65 -25.23
CA ASP A 271 -18.43 -0.53 -25.62
C ASP A 271 -19.93 -0.32 -25.29
N TYR A 272 -20.23 0.31 -24.15
CA TYR A 272 -21.61 0.65 -23.76
C TYR A 272 -22.18 1.75 -24.68
N ALA A 273 -21.40 2.76 -25.07
CA ALA A 273 -21.88 3.81 -25.95
C ALA A 273 -22.21 3.26 -27.36
N ASP A 274 -21.41 2.29 -27.85
CA ASP A 274 -21.66 1.63 -29.13
C ASP A 274 -22.85 0.64 -29.10
N ASN A 275 -23.02 -0.04 -27.96
CA ASN A 275 -24.10 -1.04 -27.75
C ASN A 275 -24.78 -0.84 -26.40
N PRO A 276 -25.58 0.22 -26.22
CA PRO A 276 -26.23 0.51 -24.97
C PRO A 276 -27.23 -0.59 -24.59
N PHE A 277 -27.21 -0.99 -23.32
CA PHE A 277 -28.17 -1.95 -22.78
C PHE A 277 -28.82 -1.40 -21.53
N GLU A 278 -30.12 -1.64 -21.35
CA GLU A 278 -30.86 -1.32 -20.15
C GLU A 278 -31.28 -2.61 -19.44
N LEU A 279 -31.04 -2.69 -18.14
CA LEU A 279 -31.60 -3.78 -17.32
C LEU A 279 -33.10 -3.56 -17.19
N ARG A 280 -33.91 -4.33 -17.93
CA ARG A 280 -35.36 -4.38 -17.67
C ARG A 280 -35.59 -5.08 -16.32
N ARG A 281 -36.20 -4.37 -15.40
CA ARG A 281 -36.69 -4.92 -14.13
C ARG A 281 -37.97 -5.76 -14.35
#